data_6131c5a9c4aed635a52f7c62632b93c1
#
_entry.id   6131c5a9c4aed635a52f7c62632b93c1
#
_cell.length_a   1.000
_cell.length_b   1.000
_cell.length_c   1.000
_cell.angle_alpha   90.00
_cell.angle_beta   90.00
_cell.angle_gamma   90.00
#
_symmetry.space_group_name_H-M   'P 1'
#
loop_
_entity.id
_entity.type
_entity.pdbx_description
1 polymer ?
#
loop_
_entity_poly.entity_id
_entity_poly.type
_entity_poly.pdbx_seq_one_letter_code
_entity_poly.pdbx_strand_id
1 'polypeptide(L)'
;MIIDAHVHLYPPEIGRDPRGWAAAAGEPQWAALCTRIRRAGQPVQTFPTVEELLRAMDAAGVARAVLLGWYWEKLENCVAQNRFYAACVRAHPDRLAAFAALQPCAGHWPVLEEMHRARDGGLIGLGELSPHSQGYRVDDAVFAEVLTLAADWKMPVNLHVTDPAGRAYPGRVETPLADFGSLARTFPQTQFILAHWGGLLPLVDANANSATLPNVFYDTAASPLIYDSGIWPRALPLIGADRVLFGSDFPLNLYPKQDASPNMARFIAEARSGGADASVLGGNVARLLRLKSDAD
;
A
#
# COMPACT_ATOMS: atom_id res chain seq x y z
N MET A 1 4.37 0.27 20.20
CA MET A 1 4.35 1.29 19.11
C MET A 1 3.42 0.80 18.00
N ILE A 2 2.55 1.67 17.47
CA ILE A 2 1.69 1.36 16.31
C ILE A 2 2.31 2.01 15.09
N ILE A 3 2.45 1.24 13.99
CA ILE A 3 2.93 1.73 12.70
C ILE A 3 1.88 1.36 11.65
N ASP A 4 1.38 2.34 10.92
CA ASP A 4 0.49 2.14 9.79
C ASP A 4 1.34 1.88 8.54
N ALA A 5 1.29 0.65 8.04
CA ALA A 5 2.12 0.21 6.91
C ALA A 5 1.59 0.62 5.53
N HIS A 6 0.38 1.22 5.46
CA HIS A 6 -0.28 1.51 4.19
C HIS A 6 -1.10 2.80 4.27
N VAL A 7 -0.49 3.90 3.84
CA VAL A 7 -1.10 5.24 3.82
C VAL A 7 -0.81 5.90 2.48
N HIS A 8 -1.80 6.55 1.89
CA HIS A 8 -1.63 7.36 0.70
C HIS A 8 -1.73 8.85 1.03
N LEU A 9 -0.79 9.61 0.52
CA LEU A 9 -0.86 11.07 0.41
C LEU A 9 -0.61 11.48 -1.03
N TYR A 10 -1.17 12.61 -1.40
CA TYR A 10 -1.02 13.13 -2.74
C TYR A 10 -0.40 14.53 -2.70
N PRO A 11 0.42 14.93 -3.71
CA PRO A 11 0.85 16.30 -3.86
C PRO A 11 -0.33 17.29 -3.73
N PRO A 12 -0.14 18.45 -3.09
CA PRO A 12 -1.24 19.39 -2.77
C PRO A 12 -2.06 19.87 -3.98
N GLU A 13 -1.46 19.91 -5.15
CA GLU A 13 -2.14 20.28 -6.40
C GLU A 13 -3.22 19.29 -6.80
N ILE A 14 -3.03 18.00 -6.47
CA ILE A 14 -4.02 16.95 -6.72
C ILE A 14 -5.26 17.17 -5.85
N GLY A 15 -5.06 17.51 -4.58
CA GLY A 15 -6.15 17.70 -3.62
C GLY A 15 -7.05 18.91 -3.91
N ARG A 16 -6.58 19.90 -4.69
CA ARG A 16 -7.33 21.11 -5.03
C ARG A 16 -8.46 20.85 -6.04
N ASP A 17 -8.18 20.07 -7.06
CA ASP A 17 -9.14 19.64 -8.09
C ASP A 17 -8.75 18.23 -8.58
N PRO A 18 -9.09 17.18 -7.83
CA PRO A 18 -8.63 15.83 -8.14
C PRO A 18 -9.08 15.34 -9.53
N ARG A 19 -10.29 15.71 -9.96
CA ARG A 19 -10.82 15.30 -11.27
C ARG A 19 -10.17 16.04 -12.42
N GLY A 20 -10.05 17.37 -12.31
CA GLY A 20 -9.39 18.18 -13.32
C GLY A 20 -7.92 17.81 -13.45
N TRP A 21 -7.24 17.60 -12.32
CA TRP A 21 -5.85 17.16 -12.34
C TRP A 21 -5.71 15.79 -13.04
N ALA A 22 -6.53 14.79 -12.68
CA ALA A 22 -6.45 13.47 -13.29
C ALA A 22 -6.71 13.49 -14.81
N ALA A 23 -7.65 14.32 -15.25
CA ALA A 23 -7.92 14.49 -16.69
C ALA A 23 -6.71 15.10 -17.42
N ALA A 24 -6.07 16.10 -16.82
CA ALA A 24 -4.88 16.76 -17.39
C ALA A 24 -3.64 15.85 -17.34
N ALA A 25 -3.47 15.08 -16.27
CA ALA A 25 -2.33 14.19 -16.05
C ALA A 25 -2.46 12.82 -16.76
N GLY A 26 -3.64 12.52 -17.33
CA GLY A 26 -3.87 11.24 -18.02
C GLY A 26 -3.97 10.04 -17.08
N GLU A 27 -4.65 10.21 -15.92
CA GLU A 27 -4.82 9.18 -14.88
C GLU A 27 -6.30 8.79 -14.67
N PRO A 28 -6.98 8.24 -15.71
CA PRO A 28 -8.41 7.95 -15.64
C PRO A 28 -8.74 6.84 -14.64
N GLN A 29 -7.87 5.86 -14.45
CA GLN A 29 -8.09 4.77 -13.50
C GLN A 29 -8.04 5.30 -12.06
N TRP A 30 -7.03 6.13 -11.72
CA TRP A 30 -6.98 6.80 -10.43
C TRP A 30 -8.22 7.67 -10.17
N ALA A 31 -8.66 8.44 -11.17
CA ALA A 31 -9.86 9.25 -11.04
C ALA A 31 -11.10 8.38 -10.75
N ALA A 32 -11.26 7.25 -11.45
CA ALA A 32 -12.36 6.32 -11.24
C ALA A 32 -12.37 5.71 -9.85
N LEU A 33 -11.21 5.48 -9.23
CA LEU A 33 -11.08 4.95 -7.87
C LEU A 33 -11.24 6.03 -6.81
N CYS A 34 -10.46 7.10 -6.91
CA CYS A 34 -10.21 8.02 -5.80
C CYS A 34 -11.16 9.21 -5.73
N THR A 35 -11.79 9.58 -6.85
CA THR A 35 -12.70 10.75 -6.89
C THR A 35 -14.18 10.39 -6.84
N ARG A 36 -14.50 9.14 -6.54
CA ARG A 36 -15.89 8.65 -6.49
C ARG A 36 -16.68 9.30 -5.36
N ILE A 37 -17.93 9.58 -5.67
CA ILE A 37 -18.95 9.90 -4.67
C ILE A 37 -19.83 8.66 -4.49
N ARG A 38 -20.00 8.24 -3.24
CA ARG A 38 -20.87 7.13 -2.86
C ARG A 38 -22.35 7.50 -3.09
N ARG A 39 -23.23 6.53 -3.16
CA ARG A 39 -24.69 6.76 -3.32
C ARG A 39 -25.28 7.68 -2.24
N ALA A 40 -24.70 7.68 -1.05
CA ALA A 40 -25.08 8.55 0.07
C ALA A 40 -24.51 9.98 -0.01
N GLY A 41 -23.87 10.36 -1.13
CA GLY A 41 -23.30 11.69 -1.34
C GLY A 41 -21.91 11.91 -0.73
N GLN A 42 -21.34 10.93 -0.05
CA GLN A 42 -20.03 11.06 0.58
C GLN A 42 -18.91 10.67 -0.41
N PRO A 43 -17.74 11.35 -0.38
CA PRO A 43 -16.57 10.91 -1.14
C PRO A 43 -16.05 9.57 -0.60
N VAL A 44 -15.39 8.79 -1.44
CA VAL A 44 -14.74 7.53 -1.01
C VAL A 44 -13.54 7.80 -0.13
N GLN A 45 -12.84 8.90 -0.38
CA GLN A 45 -11.69 9.37 0.38
C GLN A 45 -11.62 10.89 0.42
N THR A 46 -10.76 11.41 1.28
CA THR A 46 -10.34 12.81 1.32
C THR A 46 -8.98 12.98 0.67
N PHE A 47 -8.49 14.22 0.58
CA PHE A 47 -7.14 14.54 0.11
C PHE A 47 -6.44 15.40 1.17
N PRO A 48 -6.02 14.78 2.30
CA PRO A 48 -5.45 15.50 3.41
C PRO A 48 -4.05 16.02 3.13
N THR A 49 -3.67 17.08 3.82
CA THR A 49 -2.30 17.56 3.91
C THR A 49 -1.45 16.65 4.81
N VAL A 50 -0.13 16.86 4.83
CA VAL A 50 0.78 16.15 5.75
C VAL A 50 0.41 16.43 7.21
N GLU A 51 0.08 17.67 7.55
CA GLU A 51 -0.31 18.08 8.90
C GLU A 51 -1.64 17.44 9.34
N GLU A 52 -2.57 17.24 8.40
CA GLU A 52 -3.83 16.54 8.67
C GLU A 52 -3.60 15.05 8.91
N LEU A 53 -2.71 14.41 8.15
CA LEU A 53 -2.28 13.05 8.41
C LEU A 53 -1.65 12.95 9.82
N LEU A 54 -0.69 13.80 10.14
CA LEU A 54 -0.02 13.78 11.46
C LEU A 54 -1.02 13.95 12.61
N ARG A 55 -1.99 14.86 12.47
CA ARG A 55 -3.07 14.99 13.49
C ARG A 55 -3.94 13.74 13.59
N ALA A 56 -4.27 13.10 12.46
CA ALA A 56 -5.04 11.85 12.47
C ALA A 56 -4.26 10.71 13.14
N MET A 57 -2.95 10.62 12.87
CA MET A 57 -2.04 9.69 13.52
C MET A 57 -1.99 9.92 15.04
N ASP A 58 -1.82 11.17 15.48
CA ASP A 58 -1.77 11.53 16.91
C ASP A 58 -3.08 11.15 17.62
N ALA A 59 -4.22 11.47 17.02
CA ALA A 59 -5.54 11.12 17.55
C ALA A 59 -5.77 9.60 17.64
N ALA A 60 -5.12 8.82 16.80
CA ALA A 60 -5.23 7.36 16.78
C ALA A 60 -4.11 6.63 17.56
N GLY A 61 -3.10 7.35 18.07
CA GLY A 61 -1.93 6.78 18.72
C GLY A 61 -0.99 6.04 17.74
N VAL A 62 -0.99 6.43 16.45
CA VAL A 62 -0.09 5.91 15.42
C VAL A 62 1.23 6.69 15.50
N ALA A 63 2.30 5.99 15.85
CA ALA A 63 3.61 6.60 16.01
C ALA A 63 4.25 6.92 14.65
N ARG A 64 4.13 6.02 13.68
CA ARG A 64 4.72 6.17 12.33
C ARG A 64 3.73 5.72 11.27
N ALA A 65 3.86 6.28 10.06
CA ALA A 65 3.16 5.82 8.86
C ALA A 65 4.13 5.58 7.71
N VAL A 66 3.82 4.58 6.89
CA VAL A 66 4.51 4.31 5.62
C VAL A 66 3.64 4.84 4.50
N LEU A 67 4.14 5.87 3.82
CA LEU A 67 3.48 6.43 2.65
C LEU A 67 3.74 5.52 1.45
N LEU A 68 2.71 4.96 0.86
CA LEU A 68 2.81 4.17 -0.36
C LEU A 68 2.53 5.05 -1.58
N GLY A 69 3.41 4.96 -2.57
CA GLY A 69 3.18 5.57 -3.87
C GLY A 69 1.96 4.96 -4.55
N TRP A 70 1.27 5.73 -5.38
CA TRP A 70 0.19 5.19 -6.19
C TRP A 70 0.74 4.52 -7.45
N TYR A 71 0.04 3.53 -7.97
CA TYR A 71 0.35 2.86 -9.23
C TYR A 71 -0.11 3.69 -10.45
N TRP A 72 0.56 4.84 -10.67
CA TRP A 72 0.27 5.77 -11.75
C TRP A 72 0.46 5.15 -13.14
N GLU A 73 -0.38 5.57 -14.08
CA GLU A 73 -0.27 5.18 -15.48
C GLU A 73 0.90 5.87 -16.20
N LYS A 74 1.39 6.99 -15.65
CA LYS A 74 2.47 7.80 -16.19
C LYS A 74 3.66 7.91 -15.25
N LEU A 75 4.87 7.73 -15.78
CA LEU A 75 6.10 7.83 -14.99
C LEU A 75 6.31 9.22 -14.38
N GLU A 76 5.96 10.29 -15.10
CA GLU A 76 6.06 11.67 -14.59
C GLU A 76 5.25 11.90 -13.32
N ASN A 77 4.10 11.22 -13.16
CA ASN A 77 3.29 11.27 -11.94
C ASN A 77 3.93 10.45 -10.81
N CYS A 78 4.57 9.32 -11.13
CA CYS A 78 5.42 8.59 -10.18
C CYS A 78 6.55 9.50 -9.64
N VAL A 79 7.26 10.15 -10.55
CA VAL A 79 8.37 11.08 -10.22
C VAL A 79 7.90 12.24 -9.33
N ALA A 80 6.74 12.84 -9.66
CA ALA A 80 6.17 13.93 -8.88
C ALA A 80 5.82 13.47 -7.45
N GLN A 81 5.17 12.32 -7.31
CA GLN A 81 4.83 11.74 -6.00
C GLN A 81 6.07 11.35 -5.20
N ASN A 82 7.07 10.73 -5.82
CA ASN A 82 8.31 10.34 -5.15
C ASN A 82 9.05 11.56 -4.59
N ARG A 83 9.12 12.66 -5.34
CA ARG A 83 9.70 13.93 -4.87
C ARG A 83 8.93 14.50 -3.69
N PHE A 84 7.61 14.47 -3.74
CA PHE A 84 6.75 14.90 -2.64
C PHE A 84 7.01 14.03 -1.40
N TYR A 85 7.07 12.72 -1.53
CA TYR A 85 7.35 11.80 -0.43
C TYR A 85 8.74 11.97 0.16
N ALA A 86 9.76 12.17 -0.67
CA ALA A 86 11.10 12.47 -0.20
C ALA A 86 11.14 13.76 0.65
N ALA A 87 10.35 14.77 0.28
CA ALA A 87 10.19 15.98 1.08
C ALA A 87 9.48 15.70 2.42
N CYS A 88 8.40 14.90 2.41
CA CYS A 88 7.67 14.50 3.62
C CYS A 88 8.55 13.75 4.61
N VAL A 89 9.28 12.73 4.14
CA VAL A 89 10.19 11.93 4.99
C VAL A 89 11.31 12.79 5.56
N ARG A 90 11.88 13.67 4.77
CA ARG A 90 12.94 14.59 5.25
C ARG A 90 12.44 15.58 6.29
N ALA A 91 11.18 16.04 6.16
CA ALA A 91 10.57 16.96 7.13
C ALA A 91 10.12 16.26 8.42
N HIS A 92 9.76 14.97 8.34
CA HIS A 92 9.21 14.19 9.46
C HIS A 92 9.85 12.80 9.57
N PRO A 93 11.19 12.68 9.73
CA PRO A 93 11.91 11.41 9.64
C PRO A 93 11.54 10.41 10.75
N ASP A 94 11.06 10.92 11.90
CA ASP A 94 10.64 10.07 13.02
C ASP A 94 9.17 9.62 12.90
N ARG A 95 8.41 10.23 11.99
CA ARG A 95 6.97 9.97 11.84
C ARG A 95 6.62 9.28 10.51
N LEU A 96 7.37 9.54 9.46
CA LEU A 96 7.06 9.10 8.12
C LEU A 96 8.20 8.30 7.50
N ALA A 97 7.85 7.20 6.87
CA ALA A 97 8.68 6.48 5.90
C ALA A 97 7.91 6.45 4.57
N ALA A 98 8.57 6.15 3.45
CA ALA A 98 7.87 6.13 2.17
C ALA A 98 8.43 5.09 1.20
N PHE A 99 7.55 4.61 0.32
CA PHE A 99 7.83 3.74 -0.80
C PHE A 99 7.68 4.51 -2.10
N ALA A 100 8.47 4.15 -3.08
CA ALA A 100 8.47 4.81 -4.38
C ALA A 100 7.43 4.22 -5.34
N ALA A 101 6.70 5.08 -6.03
CA ALA A 101 5.93 4.73 -7.20
C ALA A 101 6.86 4.54 -8.41
N LEU A 102 6.59 3.55 -9.25
CA LEU A 102 7.29 3.31 -10.52
C LEU A 102 6.29 2.91 -11.62
N GLN A 103 6.68 3.12 -12.88
CA GLN A 103 5.91 2.67 -14.05
C GLN A 103 6.84 1.91 -15.02
N PRO A 104 6.92 0.58 -14.90
CA PRO A 104 7.80 -0.26 -15.71
C PRO A 104 7.65 -0.10 -17.22
N CYS A 105 6.43 0.20 -17.72
CA CYS A 105 6.21 0.45 -19.16
C CYS A 105 6.88 1.72 -19.71
N ALA A 106 7.42 2.60 -18.86
CA ALA A 106 8.09 3.81 -19.32
C ALA A 106 9.47 3.57 -19.92
N GLY A 107 9.93 2.32 -19.93
CA GLY A 107 11.19 1.89 -20.48
C GLY A 107 12.30 1.74 -19.44
N HIS A 108 13.29 0.96 -19.78
CA HIS A 108 14.35 0.50 -18.89
C HIS A 108 15.08 1.65 -18.16
N TRP A 109 15.73 2.54 -18.90
CA TRP A 109 16.57 3.59 -18.29
C TRP A 109 15.78 4.59 -17.44
N PRO A 110 14.64 5.14 -17.90
CA PRO A 110 13.86 6.08 -17.09
C PRO A 110 13.37 5.49 -15.76
N VAL A 111 12.99 4.20 -15.76
CA VAL A 111 12.50 3.49 -14.57
C VAL A 111 13.63 3.28 -13.56
N LEU A 112 14.80 2.80 -14.01
CA LEU A 112 15.95 2.58 -13.13
C LEU A 112 16.50 3.90 -12.58
N GLU A 113 16.59 4.92 -13.42
CA GLU A 113 17.02 6.26 -12.96
C GLU A 113 16.10 6.79 -11.86
N GLU A 114 14.77 6.65 -12.02
CA GLU A 114 13.84 7.07 -10.99
C GLU A 114 13.96 6.22 -9.72
N MET A 115 14.14 4.92 -9.86
CA MET A 115 14.35 4.03 -8.72
C MET A 115 15.59 4.42 -7.89
N HIS A 116 16.71 4.72 -8.56
CA HIS A 116 17.92 5.25 -7.93
C HIS A 116 17.66 6.56 -7.21
N ARG A 117 17.02 7.52 -7.90
CA ARG A 117 16.70 8.84 -7.34
C ARG A 117 15.79 8.75 -6.12
N ALA A 118 14.78 7.89 -6.17
CA ALA A 118 13.85 7.68 -5.06
C ALA A 118 14.58 7.13 -3.83
N ARG A 119 15.42 6.11 -4.00
CA ARG A 119 16.27 5.57 -2.92
C ARG A 119 17.20 6.63 -2.33
N ASP A 120 17.89 7.38 -3.17
CA ASP A 120 18.82 8.43 -2.74
C ASP A 120 18.07 9.59 -2.07
N GLY A 121 16.79 9.76 -2.41
CA GLY A 121 15.85 10.67 -1.74
C GLY A 121 15.33 10.18 -0.38
N GLY A 122 15.71 8.97 0.05
CA GLY A 122 15.33 8.39 1.35
C GLY A 122 14.09 7.50 1.33
N LEU A 123 13.59 7.10 0.15
CA LEU A 123 12.50 6.14 0.05
C LEU A 123 13.05 4.72 0.26
N ILE A 124 12.34 3.90 1.04
CA ILE A 124 12.88 2.64 1.60
C ILE A 124 12.16 1.37 1.10
N GLY A 125 11.29 1.50 0.12
CA GLY A 125 10.56 0.41 -0.53
C GLY A 125 9.98 0.86 -1.85
N LEU A 126 9.30 -0.05 -2.54
CA LEU A 126 8.59 0.22 -3.79
C LEU A 126 7.10 -0.08 -3.62
N GLY A 127 6.24 0.74 -4.18
CA GLY A 127 4.80 0.52 -4.17
C GLY A 127 3.98 1.65 -3.53
N GLU A 128 2.70 1.53 -3.63
CA GLU A 128 1.95 0.38 -4.14
C GLU A 128 2.14 0.27 -5.66
N LEU A 129 2.50 -0.91 -6.18
CA LEU A 129 2.58 -1.19 -7.61
C LEU A 129 1.44 -2.12 -8.01
N SER A 130 0.95 -1.99 -9.24
CA SER A 130 -0.10 -2.85 -9.77
C SER A 130 0.18 -3.18 -11.25
N PRO A 131 0.86 -4.30 -11.55
CA PRO A 131 1.13 -4.69 -12.93
C PRO A 131 -0.12 -4.62 -13.81
N HIS A 132 -1.22 -5.19 -13.32
CA HIS A 132 -2.48 -5.29 -14.05
C HIS A 132 -3.16 -3.93 -14.30
N SER A 133 -3.06 -2.99 -13.34
CA SER A 133 -3.61 -1.63 -13.50
C SER A 133 -2.70 -0.75 -14.34
N GLN A 134 -1.39 -0.93 -14.21
CA GLN A 134 -0.37 -0.14 -14.92
C GLN A 134 -0.05 -0.68 -16.33
N GLY A 135 -0.64 -1.83 -16.71
CA GLY A 135 -0.57 -2.36 -18.07
C GLY A 135 0.71 -3.09 -18.42
N TYR A 136 1.49 -3.58 -17.44
CA TYR A 136 2.64 -4.45 -17.70
C TYR A 136 2.40 -5.86 -17.15
N ARG A 137 3.17 -6.80 -17.70
CA ARG A 137 3.09 -8.21 -17.30
C ARG A 137 3.95 -8.45 -16.04
N VAL A 138 3.58 -9.43 -15.25
CA VAL A 138 4.37 -9.83 -14.06
C VAL A 138 5.74 -10.43 -14.44
N ASP A 139 5.89 -10.91 -15.69
CA ASP A 139 7.14 -11.41 -16.27
C ASP A 139 7.83 -10.38 -17.19
N ASP A 140 7.46 -9.09 -17.11
CA ASP A 140 8.13 -8.01 -17.82
C ASP A 140 9.60 -7.88 -17.42
N ALA A 141 10.49 -7.70 -18.39
CA ALA A 141 11.94 -7.69 -18.15
C ALA A 141 12.40 -6.51 -17.31
N VAL A 142 11.81 -5.32 -17.49
CA VAL A 142 12.13 -4.13 -16.68
C VAL A 142 11.64 -4.34 -15.26
N PHE A 143 10.44 -4.89 -15.09
CA PHE A 143 9.91 -5.21 -13.76
C PHE A 143 10.76 -6.28 -13.06
N ALA A 144 11.22 -7.31 -13.76
CA ALA A 144 12.12 -8.33 -13.20
C ALA A 144 13.44 -7.72 -12.68
N GLU A 145 14.01 -6.76 -13.41
CA GLU A 145 15.20 -6.04 -12.97
C GLU A 145 14.92 -5.14 -11.76
N VAL A 146 13.80 -4.43 -11.75
CA VAL A 146 13.34 -3.65 -10.59
C VAL A 146 13.23 -4.54 -9.35
N LEU A 147 12.65 -5.74 -9.47
CA LEU A 147 12.53 -6.68 -8.35
C LEU A 147 13.90 -7.19 -7.87
N THR A 148 14.83 -7.44 -8.78
CA THR A 148 16.19 -7.86 -8.44
C THR A 148 16.93 -6.77 -7.69
N LEU A 149 16.91 -5.54 -8.19
CA LEU A 149 17.51 -4.39 -7.52
C LEU A 149 16.86 -4.09 -6.16
N ALA A 150 15.54 -4.25 -6.05
CA ALA A 150 14.83 -4.10 -4.79
C ALA A 150 15.33 -5.10 -3.74
N ALA A 151 15.60 -6.35 -4.14
CA ALA A 151 16.20 -7.36 -3.26
C ALA A 151 17.61 -6.96 -2.81
N ASP A 152 18.47 -6.54 -3.73
CA ASP A 152 19.86 -6.12 -3.45
C ASP A 152 19.90 -4.93 -2.49
N TRP A 153 18.98 -4.00 -2.63
CA TRP A 153 18.87 -2.81 -1.78
C TRP A 153 18.03 -3.04 -0.52
N LYS A 154 17.45 -4.25 -0.39
CA LYS A 154 16.58 -4.61 0.74
C LYS A 154 15.37 -3.68 0.87
N MET A 155 14.82 -3.28 -0.25
CA MET A 155 13.60 -2.50 -0.39
C MET A 155 12.42 -3.46 -0.61
N PRO A 156 11.50 -3.60 0.34
CA PRO A 156 10.28 -4.39 0.12
C PRO A 156 9.44 -3.81 -1.01
N VAL A 157 8.69 -4.67 -1.68
CA VAL A 157 7.80 -4.31 -2.78
C VAL A 157 6.35 -4.55 -2.37
N ASN A 158 5.56 -3.49 -2.25
CA ASN A 158 4.12 -3.58 -2.01
C ASN A 158 3.39 -3.69 -3.35
N LEU A 159 2.50 -4.67 -3.47
CA LEU A 159 1.71 -4.95 -4.65
C LEU A 159 0.22 -4.88 -4.33
N HIS A 160 -0.51 -4.10 -5.12
CA HIS A 160 -1.97 -4.06 -5.07
C HIS A 160 -2.56 -5.42 -5.45
N VAL A 161 -3.46 -5.93 -4.63
CA VAL A 161 -4.17 -7.19 -4.91
C VAL A 161 -5.66 -6.99 -4.75
N THR A 162 -6.40 -7.19 -5.84
CA THR A 162 -7.86 -7.15 -5.84
C THR A 162 -8.42 -8.50 -5.41
N ASP A 163 -9.30 -8.52 -4.41
CA ASP A 163 -10.03 -9.75 -4.06
C ASP A 163 -10.92 -10.18 -5.23
N PRO A 164 -10.71 -11.38 -5.82
CA PRO A 164 -11.51 -11.85 -6.94
C PRO A 164 -12.99 -12.03 -6.60
N ALA A 165 -13.34 -12.30 -5.35
CA ALA A 165 -14.71 -12.41 -4.87
C ALA A 165 -15.32 -11.04 -4.50
N GLY A 166 -14.53 -9.95 -4.57
CA GLY A 166 -14.97 -8.60 -4.24
C GLY A 166 -16.04 -8.08 -5.19
N ARG A 167 -16.87 -7.14 -4.69
CA ARG A 167 -17.89 -6.49 -5.50
C ARG A 167 -17.29 -5.65 -6.61
N ALA A 168 -18.00 -5.53 -7.74
CA ALA A 168 -17.63 -4.59 -8.79
C ALA A 168 -17.75 -3.13 -8.32
N TYR A 169 -16.77 -2.32 -8.69
CA TYR A 169 -16.74 -0.87 -8.47
C TYR A 169 -16.00 -0.18 -9.63
N PRO A 170 -16.25 1.11 -9.90
CA PRO A 170 -15.52 1.84 -10.94
C PRO A 170 -14.01 1.84 -10.69
N GLY A 171 -13.22 1.57 -11.72
CA GLY A 171 -11.77 1.51 -11.63
C GLY A 171 -11.20 0.18 -11.09
N ARG A 172 -12.05 -0.79 -10.74
CA ARG A 172 -11.60 -2.12 -10.34
C ARG A 172 -10.91 -2.84 -11.51
N VAL A 173 -9.72 -3.36 -11.25
CA VAL A 173 -8.96 -4.19 -12.18
C VAL A 173 -8.77 -5.57 -11.55
N GLU A 174 -8.95 -6.62 -12.33
CA GLU A 174 -8.69 -7.99 -11.88
C GLU A 174 -7.19 -8.21 -11.73
N THR A 175 -6.81 -8.85 -10.63
CA THR A 175 -5.43 -9.21 -10.35
C THR A 175 -5.38 -10.72 -10.09
N PRO A 176 -5.02 -11.56 -11.07
CA PRO A 176 -4.98 -13.01 -10.90
C PRO A 176 -4.05 -13.41 -9.75
N LEU A 177 -4.59 -14.07 -8.72
CA LEU A 177 -3.85 -14.39 -7.49
C LEU A 177 -2.63 -15.30 -7.74
N ALA A 178 -2.69 -16.14 -8.77
CA ALA A 178 -1.59 -17.02 -9.16
C ALA A 178 -0.31 -16.25 -9.54
N ASP A 179 -0.44 -15.05 -10.07
CA ASP A 179 0.69 -14.21 -10.48
C ASP A 179 1.56 -13.81 -9.29
N PHE A 180 0.96 -13.47 -8.15
CA PHE A 180 1.68 -13.09 -6.94
C PHE A 180 2.44 -14.26 -6.32
N GLY A 181 1.84 -15.45 -6.30
CA GLY A 181 2.52 -16.67 -5.88
C GLY A 181 3.69 -17.04 -6.80
N SER A 182 3.51 -16.83 -8.10
CA SER A 182 4.58 -17.02 -9.11
C SER A 182 5.73 -16.04 -8.91
N LEU A 183 5.43 -14.74 -8.74
CA LEU A 183 6.43 -13.71 -8.44
C LEU A 183 7.25 -14.06 -7.21
N ALA A 184 6.60 -14.41 -6.11
CA ALA A 184 7.29 -14.73 -4.87
C ALA A 184 8.23 -15.94 -4.99
N ARG A 185 7.86 -16.95 -5.77
CA ARG A 185 8.72 -18.10 -6.07
C ARG A 185 9.86 -17.77 -7.02
N THR A 186 9.61 -16.93 -8.00
CA THR A 186 10.62 -16.53 -9.01
C THR A 186 11.66 -15.58 -8.41
N PHE A 187 11.26 -14.73 -7.47
CA PHE A 187 12.13 -13.75 -6.82
C PHE A 187 12.21 -14.00 -5.30
N PRO A 188 12.82 -15.11 -4.84
CA PRO A 188 12.80 -15.51 -3.43
C PRO A 188 13.60 -14.58 -2.51
N GLN A 189 14.47 -13.72 -3.06
CA GLN A 189 15.23 -12.72 -2.29
C GLN A 189 14.49 -11.39 -2.14
N THR A 190 13.46 -11.13 -2.97
CA THR A 190 12.62 -9.94 -2.88
C THR A 190 11.55 -10.14 -1.82
N GLN A 191 11.42 -9.19 -0.89
CA GLN A 191 10.36 -9.19 0.11
C GLN A 191 9.12 -8.54 -0.50
N PHE A 192 8.02 -9.28 -0.57
CA PHE A 192 6.73 -8.79 -1.08
C PHE A 192 5.77 -8.47 0.07
N ILE A 193 5.03 -7.39 -0.07
CA ILE A 193 3.86 -7.07 0.74
C ILE A 193 2.66 -7.11 -0.19
N LEU A 194 1.75 -8.04 0.03
CA LEU A 194 0.51 -8.15 -0.74
C LEU A 194 -0.59 -7.36 -0.03
N ALA A 195 -1.04 -6.27 -0.64
CA ALA A 195 -2.05 -5.40 -0.07
C ALA A 195 -3.42 -6.11 0.07
N HIS A 196 -4.25 -5.61 0.98
CA HIS A 196 -5.64 -6.07 1.16
C HIS A 196 -5.74 -7.58 1.48
N TRP A 197 -4.94 -8.06 2.43
CA TRP A 197 -4.84 -9.48 2.76
C TRP A 197 -4.41 -10.35 1.58
N GLY A 198 -3.74 -9.75 0.58
CA GLY A 198 -3.35 -10.42 -0.66
C GLY A 198 -4.55 -10.95 -1.45
N GLY A 199 -5.71 -10.26 -1.40
CA GLY A 199 -6.94 -10.71 -2.03
C GLY A 199 -7.41 -12.08 -1.55
N LEU A 200 -7.06 -12.46 -0.31
CA LEU A 200 -7.29 -13.76 0.30
C LEU A 200 -6.53 -14.92 -0.36
N LEU A 201 -5.42 -14.64 -1.05
CA LEU A 201 -4.56 -15.67 -1.65
C LEU A 201 -4.28 -16.83 -0.67
N PRO A 202 -3.95 -16.62 0.62
CA PRO A 202 -3.71 -17.70 1.57
C PRO A 202 -4.93 -18.59 1.86
N LEU A 203 -6.14 -18.07 1.69
CA LEU A 203 -7.40 -18.79 1.95
C LEU A 203 -7.89 -19.57 0.73
N VAL A 204 -7.58 -19.12 -0.48
CA VAL A 204 -8.06 -19.76 -1.72
C VAL A 204 -7.05 -20.71 -2.33
N ASP A 205 -5.78 -20.57 -1.99
CA ASP A 205 -4.67 -21.39 -2.51
C ASP A 205 -4.26 -22.47 -1.52
N ALA A 206 -5.20 -23.35 -1.18
CA ALA A 206 -4.96 -24.46 -0.24
C ALA A 206 -3.84 -25.44 -0.72
N ASN A 207 -3.54 -25.47 -2.03
CA ASN A 207 -2.57 -26.39 -2.63
C ASN A 207 -1.20 -25.75 -2.94
N ALA A 208 -1.10 -24.44 -3.01
CA ALA A 208 0.13 -23.77 -3.48
C ALA A 208 1.02 -23.25 -2.34
N ASN A 209 0.68 -23.54 -1.08
CA ASN A 209 1.46 -23.10 0.10
C ASN A 209 1.77 -21.59 0.10
N SER A 210 0.92 -20.77 -0.51
CA SER A 210 1.12 -19.32 -0.59
C SER A 210 1.19 -18.67 0.78
N ALA A 211 0.48 -19.22 1.77
CA ALA A 211 0.57 -18.81 3.16
C ALA A 211 1.97 -19.04 3.77
N THR A 212 2.77 -19.95 3.20
CA THR A 212 4.09 -20.33 3.73
C THR A 212 5.26 -19.74 2.95
N LEU A 213 5.03 -18.92 1.92
CA LEU A 213 6.10 -18.25 1.18
C LEU A 213 6.87 -17.32 2.13
N PRO A 214 8.16 -17.57 2.40
CA PRO A 214 8.90 -16.90 3.48
C PRO A 214 9.16 -15.40 3.19
N ASN A 215 9.09 -15.03 1.93
CA ASN A 215 9.33 -13.67 1.44
C ASN A 215 8.02 -12.88 1.20
N VAL A 216 6.86 -13.37 1.68
CA VAL A 216 5.57 -12.71 1.49
C VAL A 216 4.99 -12.27 2.83
N PHE A 217 4.65 -11.01 2.91
CA PHE A 217 3.86 -10.36 3.95
C PHE A 217 2.51 -9.93 3.40
N TYR A 218 1.56 -9.69 4.27
CA TYR A 218 0.20 -9.27 3.91
C TYR A 218 -0.18 -8.05 4.71
N ASP A 219 -0.68 -6.99 4.09
CA ASP A 219 -1.22 -5.89 4.85
C ASP A 219 -2.75 -5.94 4.95
N THR A 220 -3.28 -5.17 5.87
CA THR A 220 -4.71 -5.15 6.21
C THR A 220 -5.47 -3.98 5.57
N ALA A 221 -4.85 -3.28 4.62
CA ALA A 221 -5.40 -2.08 4.00
C ALA A 221 -6.84 -2.27 3.52
N ALA A 222 -7.66 -1.25 3.67
CA ALA A 222 -9.07 -1.21 3.29
C ALA A 222 -9.96 -2.31 3.90
N SER A 223 -9.48 -3.11 4.83
CA SER A 223 -10.17 -4.31 5.37
C SER A 223 -11.66 -4.07 5.67
N PRO A 224 -12.07 -3.01 6.41
CA PRO A 224 -13.47 -2.80 6.74
C PRO A 224 -14.39 -2.43 5.55
N LEU A 225 -13.81 -2.08 4.41
CA LEU A 225 -14.57 -1.85 3.17
C LEU A 225 -14.78 -3.12 2.35
N ILE A 226 -13.86 -4.07 2.47
CA ILE A 226 -13.79 -5.28 1.64
C ILE A 226 -14.39 -6.46 2.38
N TYR A 227 -14.10 -6.58 3.68
CA TYR A 227 -14.45 -7.72 4.52
C TYR A 227 -15.22 -7.30 5.77
N ASP A 228 -15.89 -8.24 6.41
CA ASP A 228 -16.33 -8.08 7.79
C ASP A 228 -15.19 -8.38 8.77
N SER A 229 -15.38 -8.04 10.05
CA SER A 229 -14.36 -8.24 11.08
C SER A 229 -13.99 -9.73 11.33
N GLY A 230 -14.76 -10.66 10.81
CA GLY A 230 -14.45 -12.10 10.83
C GLY A 230 -13.22 -12.47 9.99
N ILE A 231 -12.70 -11.54 9.16
CA ILE A 231 -11.45 -11.77 8.42
C ILE A 231 -10.26 -12.00 9.36
N TRP A 232 -10.20 -11.28 10.48
CA TRP A 232 -9.09 -11.38 11.43
C TRP A 232 -8.90 -12.79 11.99
N PRO A 233 -9.89 -13.40 12.66
CA PRO A 233 -9.74 -14.76 13.18
C PRO A 233 -9.63 -15.84 12.10
N ARG A 234 -9.96 -15.54 10.85
CA ARG A 234 -9.82 -16.47 9.72
C ARG A 234 -8.43 -16.40 9.09
N ALA A 235 -7.90 -15.22 8.87
CA ALA A 235 -6.65 -15.00 8.13
C ALA A 235 -5.40 -15.08 9.02
N LEU A 236 -5.44 -14.50 10.23
CA LEU A 236 -4.28 -14.46 11.12
C LEU A 236 -3.69 -15.85 11.45
N PRO A 237 -4.47 -16.87 11.85
CA PRO A 237 -3.91 -18.19 12.14
C PRO A 237 -3.34 -18.90 10.92
N LEU A 238 -3.88 -18.61 9.75
CA LEU A 238 -3.43 -19.22 8.48
C LEU A 238 -2.14 -18.61 7.97
N ILE A 239 -2.04 -17.29 8.02
CA ILE A 239 -0.87 -16.53 7.53
C ILE A 239 0.28 -16.61 8.53
N GLY A 240 -0.04 -16.57 9.81
CA GLY A 240 0.90 -16.33 10.91
C GLY A 240 1.00 -14.83 11.23
N ALA A 241 0.83 -14.50 12.51
CA ALA A 241 0.82 -13.10 12.97
C ALA A 241 2.13 -12.35 12.66
N ASP A 242 3.25 -13.06 12.52
CA ASP A 242 4.58 -12.51 12.22
C ASP A 242 4.73 -11.98 10.77
N ARG A 243 3.77 -12.26 9.89
CA ARG A 243 3.74 -11.84 8.48
C ARG A 243 2.58 -10.92 8.12
N VAL A 244 1.75 -10.55 9.08
CA VAL A 244 0.68 -9.57 8.87
C VAL A 244 1.14 -8.19 9.32
N LEU A 245 0.89 -7.18 8.49
CA LEU A 245 1.24 -5.78 8.72
C LEU A 245 -0.07 -4.99 8.84
N PHE A 246 -0.24 -4.24 9.93
CA PHE A 246 -1.35 -3.31 10.03
C PHE A 246 -1.18 -2.17 9.02
N GLY A 247 -2.18 -1.97 8.18
CA GLY A 247 -2.26 -0.88 7.21
C GLY A 247 -3.70 -0.41 7.11
N SER A 248 -3.94 0.91 7.16
CA SER A 248 -5.30 1.46 7.17
C SER A 248 -5.85 1.74 5.78
N ASP A 249 -4.99 2.00 4.82
CA ASP A 249 -5.36 2.60 3.53
C ASP A 249 -5.91 4.02 3.67
N PHE A 250 -5.44 4.76 4.69
CA PHE A 250 -5.75 6.18 4.80
C PHE A 250 -5.33 6.92 3.51
N PRO A 251 -6.14 7.80 2.93
CA PRO A 251 -7.28 8.49 3.50
C PRO A 251 -8.66 7.93 3.12
N LEU A 252 -8.79 6.64 2.86
CA LEU A 252 -10.09 6.04 2.61
C LEU A 252 -11.01 6.16 3.84
N ASN A 253 -12.28 6.50 3.62
CA ASN A 253 -13.29 6.36 4.67
C ASN A 253 -13.73 4.90 4.76
N LEU A 254 -13.18 4.19 5.73
CA LEU A 254 -13.37 2.75 5.94
C LEU A 254 -14.76 2.41 6.49
N TYR A 255 -15.40 3.33 7.20
CA TYR A 255 -16.68 3.12 7.88
C TYR A 255 -17.76 4.13 7.41
N PRO A 256 -18.06 4.19 6.11
CA PRO A 256 -18.89 5.28 5.56
C PRO A 256 -20.35 5.30 6.05
N LYS A 257 -20.80 4.25 6.74
CA LYS A 257 -22.13 4.21 7.36
C LYS A 257 -22.16 4.77 8.78
N GLN A 258 -20.97 4.88 9.41
CA GLN A 258 -20.81 5.31 10.80
C GLN A 258 -20.01 6.60 10.93
N ASP A 259 -19.01 6.79 10.08
CA ASP A 259 -18.05 7.88 10.18
C ASP A 259 -18.12 8.77 8.91
N ALA A 260 -18.07 10.08 9.09
CA ALA A 260 -18.06 11.04 7.99
C ALA A 260 -16.67 11.18 7.34
N SER A 261 -15.61 10.77 8.03
CA SER A 261 -14.20 10.91 7.64
C SER A 261 -13.41 9.65 7.98
N PRO A 262 -12.17 9.50 7.47
CA PRO A 262 -11.28 8.41 7.86
C PRO A 262 -11.09 8.32 9.38
N ASN A 263 -11.11 7.10 9.91
CA ASN A 263 -11.02 6.85 11.35
C ASN A 263 -10.05 5.71 11.65
N MET A 264 -8.76 6.02 11.76
CA MET A 264 -7.71 5.06 12.07
C MET A 264 -7.91 4.42 13.45
N ALA A 265 -8.34 5.21 14.46
CA ALA A 265 -8.53 4.71 15.84
C ALA A 265 -9.56 3.57 15.89
N ARG A 266 -10.65 3.70 15.12
CA ARG A 266 -11.68 2.65 15.03
C ARG A 266 -11.12 1.37 14.42
N PHE A 267 -10.32 1.51 13.35
CA PHE A 267 -9.75 0.33 12.70
C PHE A 267 -8.69 -0.34 13.57
N ILE A 268 -7.90 0.40 14.32
CA ILE A 268 -6.98 -0.15 15.33
C ILE A 268 -7.75 -0.92 16.42
N ALA A 269 -8.88 -0.37 16.89
CA ALA A 269 -9.73 -1.07 17.87
C ALA A 269 -10.31 -2.36 17.30
N GLU A 270 -10.76 -2.35 16.04
CA GLU A 270 -11.22 -3.55 15.34
C GLU A 270 -10.11 -4.59 15.21
N ALA A 271 -8.92 -4.18 14.75
CA ALA A 271 -7.76 -5.06 14.61
C ALA A 271 -7.41 -5.75 15.94
N ARG A 272 -7.35 -4.99 17.04
CA ARG A 272 -7.10 -5.55 18.38
C ARG A 272 -8.17 -6.54 18.81
N SER A 273 -9.43 -6.22 18.58
CA SER A 273 -10.56 -7.13 18.88
C SER A 273 -10.51 -8.40 18.04
N GLY A 274 -9.94 -8.31 16.84
CA GLY A 274 -9.73 -9.43 15.91
C GLY A 274 -8.48 -10.27 16.20
N GLY A 275 -7.69 -9.92 17.22
CA GLY A 275 -6.50 -10.67 17.62
C GLY A 275 -5.16 -10.10 17.14
N ALA A 276 -5.15 -8.89 16.57
CA ALA A 276 -3.90 -8.22 16.21
C ALA A 276 -3.13 -7.83 17.48
N ASP A 277 -1.94 -8.37 17.63
CA ASP A 277 -1.02 -8.08 18.73
C ASP A 277 -0.05 -6.93 18.37
N ALA A 278 0.92 -6.69 19.24
CA ALA A 278 1.94 -5.66 19.04
C ALA A 278 2.83 -5.95 17.81
N SER A 279 2.99 -7.21 17.42
CA SER A 279 3.75 -7.58 16.23
C SER A 279 3.02 -7.13 14.96
N VAL A 280 1.73 -7.45 14.85
CA VAL A 280 0.85 -7.04 13.74
C VAL A 280 0.73 -5.52 13.67
N LEU A 281 0.50 -4.86 14.82
CA LEU A 281 0.24 -3.42 14.88
C LEU A 281 1.47 -2.55 14.61
N GLY A 282 2.68 -3.12 14.56
CA GLY A 282 3.85 -2.31 14.27
C GLY A 282 5.18 -3.08 14.28
N GLY A 283 5.32 -4.12 15.12
CA GLY A 283 6.59 -4.85 15.26
C GLY A 283 7.06 -5.48 13.95
N ASN A 284 6.16 -6.06 13.17
CA ASN A 284 6.51 -6.70 11.91
C ASN A 284 7.01 -5.70 10.86
N VAL A 285 6.30 -4.58 10.69
CA VAL A 285 6.72 -3.56 9.73
C VAL A 285 8.01 -2.87 10.19
N ALA A 286 8.19 -2.62 11.50
CA ALA A 286 9.44 -2.10 12.03
C ALA A 286 10.63 -3.02 11.70
N ARG A 287 10.47 -4.32 11.90
CA ARG A 287 11.48 -5.35 11.55
C ARG A 287 11.75 -5.41 10.06
N LEU A 288 10.69 -5.47 9.24
CA LEU A 288 10.80 -5.57 7.78
C LEU A 288 11.52 -4.35 7.19
N LEU A 289 11.17 -3.14 7.64
CA LEU A 289 11.71 -1.89 7.14
C LEU A 289 12.94 -1.40 7.91
N ARG A 290 13.39 -2.13 8.95
CA ARG A 290 14.52 -1.76 9.80
C ARG A 290 14.38 -0.36 10.41
N LEU A 291 13.15 -0.01 10.79
CA LEU A 291 12.90 1.25 11.46
C LEU A 291 13.47 1.19 12.89
N LYS A 292 14.17 2.24 13.30
CA LYS A 292 14.67 2.34 14.68
C LYS A 292 13.49 2.28 15.65
N SER A 293 13.65 1.53 16.73
CA SER A 293 12.73 1.57 17.87
C SER A 293 13.05 2.78 18.73
N ASP A 294 12.07 3.34 19.43
CA ASP A 294 12.28 4.45 20.39
C ASP A 294 13.17 4.03 21.60
N ALA A 295 13.69 2.81 21.57
CA ALA A 295 14.54 2.23 22.62
C ALA A 295 16.04 2.12 22.23
N ASP A 296 16.41 2.52 21.00
CA ASP A 296 17.77 2.62 20.51
C ASP A 296 18.18 4.10 20.37
#